data_5d5e9326ac333d2be268614d4bbb02f7
#
_entry.id   5d5e9326ac333d2be268614d4bbb02f7
#
_cell.length_a   1.000
_cell.length_b   1.000
_cell.length_c   1.000
_cell.angle_alpha   90.00
_cell.angle_beta   90.00
_cell.angle_gamma   90.00
#
_symmetry.space_group_name_H-M   'P 1'
#
loop_
_entity.id
_entity.type
_entity.pdbx_description
1 polymer ?
#
loop_
_entity_poly.entity_id
_entity_poly.type
_entity_poly.pdbx_seq_one_letter_code
_entity_poly.pdbx_strand_id
1 'polypeptide(L)'
;MSGAGAPNLTVDAQGLRVAVIAGSWHTEVMQGLIRGAHETVVASGAEHTLFRVAGAFELPLAAQAALTPADQGGGGFDAAICLGVIIRGGTPHFEYIASAVTDGLTRVQLDTGRAVGFGVLTTDDEQQALDRAGLSGSPESKGREAAEAALHLAVTARRIRSEGPAMRLVPGATA
;
A
#
# COMPACT_ATOMS: atom_id res chain seq x y z
N MET A 1 -10.02 -4.82 -5.98
CA MET A 1 -11.04 -5.68 -5.31
C MET A 1 -11.80 -4.76 -4.40
N SER A 2 -13.09 -4.66 -4.60
CA SER A 2 -13.91 -3.71 -3.88
C SER A 2 -15.18 -4.42 -3.40
N GLY A 3 -15.69 -4.03 -2.23
CA GLY A 3 -17.00 -4.43 -1.76
C GLY A 3 -17.06 -5.70 -0.89
N ALA A 4 -18.18 -6.39 -0.97
CA ALA A 4 -18.48 -7.58 -0.18
C ALA A 4 -17.42 -8.68 -0.39
N GLY A 5 -16.79 -9.12 0.69
CA GLY A 5 -15.75 -10.17 0.67
C GLY A 5 -14.33 -9.67 0.99
N ALA A 6 -14.14 -8.39 1.30
CA ALA A 6 -12.85 -7.92 1.82
C ALA A 6 -12.58 -8.57 3.19
N PRO A 7 -11.44 -9.26 3.37
CA PRO A 7 -11.10 -9.85 4.66
C PRO A 7 -10.75 -8.76 5.68
N ASN A 8 -10.96 -9.03 6.95
CA ASN A 8 -10.38 -8.21 8.02
C ASN A 8 -8.91 -8.65 8.21
N LEU A 9 -7.98 -7.77 7.85
CA LEU A 9 -6.54 -8.03 7.87
C LEU A 9 -5.84 -7.33 9.04
N THR A 10 -6.48 -7.25 10.19
CA THR A 10 -5.85 -6.68 11.38
C THR A 10 -4.66 -7.54 11.82
N VAL A 11 -3.49 -6.91 11.95
CA VAL A 11 -2.26 -7.56 12.42
C VAL A 11 -1.58 -6.71 13.49
N ASP A 12 -0.85 -7.35 14.38
CA ASP A 12 0.15 -6.68 15.22
C ASP A 12 1.40 -6.46 14.37
N ALA A 13 1.69 -5.19 14.10
CA ALA A 13 2.82 -4.74 13.29
C ALA A 13 3.86 -3.98 14.12
N GLN A 14 3.89 -4.19 15.44
CA GLN A 14 4.83 -3.53 16.33
C GLN A 14 6.27 -3.72 15.88
N GLY A 15 7.02 -2.62 15.88
CA GLY A 15 8.42 -2.59 15.45
C GLY A 15 8.64 -2.55 13.94
N LEU A 16 7.58 -2.51 13.11
CA LEU A 16 7.71 -2.20 11.70
C LEU A 16 7.80 -0.69 11.46
N ARG A 17 8.67 -0.29 10.55
CA ARG A 17 8.79 1.07 10.03
C ARG A 17 8.19 1.14 8.65
N VAL A 18 7.19 1.99 8.47
CA VAL A 18 6.39 2.07 7.24
C VAL A 18 6.58 3.42 6.55
N ALA A 19 6.86 3.42 5.25
CA ALA A 19 6.83 4.62 4.43
C ALA A 19 5.42 4.81 3.86
N VAL A 20 4.72 5.86 4.24
CA VAL A 20 3.50 6.28 3.56
C VAL A 20 3.88 7.29 2.48
N ILE A 21 3.69 6.94 1.21
CA ILE A 21 4.10 7.75 0.06
C ILE A 21 2.86 8.19 -0.69
N ALA A 22 2.63 9.50 -0.75
CA ALA A 22 1.37 10.04 -1.23
C ALA A 22 1.57 11.10 -2.33
N GLY A 23 0.82 10.96 -3.42
CA GLY A 23 0.74 11.96 -4.48
C GLY A 23 0.16 13.30 -4.00
N SER A 24 0.31 14.36 -4.79
CA SER A 24 -0.15 15.70 -4.43
C SER A 24 -1.42 16.15 -5.17
N TRP A 25 -1.86 15.39 -6.16
CA TRP A 25 -3.10 15.67 -6.89
C TRP A 25 -4.34 15.27 -6.09
N HIS A 26 -5.49 15.95 -6.34
CA HIS A 26 -6.78 15.67 -5.70
C HIS A 26 -6.72 15.71 -4.17
N THR A 27 -6.47 16.90 -3.63
CA THR A 27 -6.17 17.14 -2.21
C THR A 27 -7.20 16.51 -1.27
N GLU A 28 -8.48 16.63 -1.53
CA GLU A 28 -9.54 16.10 -0.68
C GLU A 28 -9.50 14.57 -0.62
N VAL A 29 -9.44 13.90 -1.78
CA VAL A 29 -9.31 12.44 -1.88
C VAL A 29 -8.05 11.97 -1.17
N MET A 30 -6.91 12.63 -1.42
CA MET A 30 -5.64 12.27 -0.80
C MET A 30 -5.64 12.45 0.71
N GLN A 31 -6.34 13.45 1.26
CA GLN A 31 -6.50 13.59 2.72
C GLN A 31 -7.22 12.39 3.32
N GLY A 32 -8.27 11.91 2.68
CA GLY A 32 -8.98 10.71 3.12
C GLY A 32 -8.12 9.46 3.08
N LEU A 33 -7.39 9.23 1.96
CA LEU A 33 -6.49 8.09 1.81
C LEU A 33 -5.36 8.11 2.85
N ILE A 34 -4.71 9.26 3.05
CA ILE A 34 -3.63 9.42 4.03
C ILE A 34 -4.15 9.18 5.44
N ARG A 35 -5.31 9.74 5.79
CA ARG A 35 -5.92 9.54 7.11
C ARG A 35 -6.21 8.07 7.36
N GLY A 36 -6.85 7.37 6.42
CA GLY A 36 -7.16 5.95 6.56
C GLY A 36 -5.90 5.07 6.71
N ALA A 37 -4.85 5.38 5.96
CA ALA A 37 -3.56 4.69 6.11
C ALA A 37 -2.91 4.99 7.48
N HIS A 38 -2.86 6.25 7.89
CA HIS A 38 -2.31 6.69 9.18
C HIS A 38 -3.00 5.97 10.36
N GLU A 39 -4.32 6.05 10.44
CA GLU A 39 -5.10 5.43 11.51
C GLU A 39 -4.85 3.92 11.60
N THR A 40 -4.75 3.25 10.45
CA THR A 40 -4.50 1.81 10.38
C THR A 40 -3.09 1.45 10.86
N VAL A 41 -2.08 2.19 10.43
CA VAL A 41 -0.69 1.95 10.84
C VAL A 41 -0.53 2.14 12.35
N VAL A 42 -1.09 3.24 12.89
CA VAL A 42 -1.06 3.52 14.32
C VAL A 42 -1.81 2.45 15.13
N ALA A 43 -2.99 2.04 14.69
CA ALA A 43 -3.78 1.00 15.35
C ALA A 43 -3.07 -0.37 15.35
N SER A 44 -2.21 -0.63 14.37
CA SER A 44 -1.41 -1.86 14.28
C SER A 44 -0.08 -1.80 15.06
N GLY A 45 0.22 -0.70 15.75
CA GLY A 45 1.44 -0.52 16.55
C GLY A 45 2.72 -0.27 15.74
N ALA A 46 2.62 -0.03 14.43
CA ALA A 46 3.76 0.31 13.58
C ALA A 46 4.08 1.80 13.60
N GLU A 47 5.33 2.14 13.29
CA GLU A 47 5.77 3.52 13.07
C GLU A 47 5.70 3.87 11.59
N HIS A 48 5.39 5.13 11.26
CA HIS A 48 5.40 5.57 9.87
C HIS A 48 5.96 6.96 9.67
N THR A 49 6.41 7.19 8.43
CA THR A 49 6.81 8.51 7.93
C THR A 49 6.06 8.79 6.64
N LEU A 50 5.46 9.98 6.55
CA LEU A 50 4.77 10.44 5.33
C LEU A 50 5.74 11.18 4.40
N PHE A 51 5.78 10.74 3.15
CA PHE A 51 6.49 11.39 2.04
C PHE A 51 5.48 11.87 0.99
N ARG A 52 5.73 13.04 0.42
CA ARG A 52 4.90 13.60 -0.65
C ARG A 52 5.68 13.58 -1.96
N VAL A 53 5.02 13.10 -3.02
CA VAL A 53 5.52 13.11 -4.41
C VAL A 53 4.58 13.92 -5.30
N ALA A 54 5.01 14.27 -6.50
CA ALA A 54 4.21 15.09 -7.40
C ALA A 54 2.89 14.40 -7.79
N GLY A 55 2.95 13.16 -8.25
CA GLY A 55 1.77 12.41 -8.67
C GLY A 55 1.94 10.90 -8.51
N ALA A 56 1.06 10.14 -9.12
CA ALA A 56 1.09 8.68 -9.04
C ALA A 56 2.31 8.08 -9.77
N PHE A 57 2.76 8.71 -10.84
CA PHE A 57 3.89 8.22 -11.65
C PHE A 57 5.21 8.18 -10.88
N GLU A 58 5.40 9.04 -9.88
CA GLU A 58 6.60 9.09 -9.05
C GLU A 58 6.60 8.06 -7.90
N LEU A 59 5.48 7.42 -7.61
CA LEU A 59 5.35 6.46 -6.51
C LEU A 59 6.32 5.28 -6.61
N PRO A 60 6.55 4.64 -7.78
CA PRO A 60 7.45 3.50 -7.85
C PRO A 60 8.88 3.83 -7.45
N LEU A 61 9.44 4.93 -7.95
CA LEU A 61 10.81 5.33 -7.58
C LEU A 61 10.93 5.69 -6.10
N ALA A 62 9.94 6.42 -5.56
CA ALA A 62 9.94 6.78 -4.15
C ALA A 62 9.79 5.54 -3.25
N ALA A 63 8.96 4.57 -3.64
CA ALA A 63 8.82 3.30 -2.94
C ALA A 63 10.12 2.48 -2.99
N GLN A 64 10.78 2.42 -4.13
CA GLN A 64 12.07 1.76 -4.27
C GLN A 64 13.11 2.39 -3.34
N ALA A 65 13.22 3.71 -3.33
CA ALA A 65 14.15 4.43 -2.45
C ALA A 65 13.85 4.17 -0.97
N ALA A 66 12.59 4.15 -0.56
CA ALA A 66 12.20 3.87 0.81
C ALA A 66 12.52 2.43 1.25
N LEU A 67 12.24 1.46 0.38
CA LEU A 67 12.35 0.02 0.69
C LEU A 67 13.76 -0.55 0.51
N THR A 68 14.63 0.12 -0.26
CA THR A 68 16.03 -0.27 -0.37
C THR A 68 16.69 -0.21 1.01
N PRO A 69 17.51 -1.21 1.41
CA PRO A 69 18.20 -1.21 2.68
C PRO A 69 19.07 0.04 2.89
N ALA A 70 19.21 0.48 4.14
CA ALA A 70 19.95 1.69 4.46
C ALA A 70 21.44 1.59 4.15
N ASP A 71 22.04 0.42 4.29
CA ASP A 71 23.43 0.11 3.92
C ASP A 71 23.67 0.12 2.40
N GLN A 72 22.60 0.08 1.61
CA GLN A 72 22.61 0.22 0.15
C GLN A 72 22.16 1.61 -0.32
N GLY A 73 22.10 2.59 0.59
CA GLY A 73 21.74 3.97 0.29
C GLY A 73 20.24 4.26 0.25
N GLY A 74 19.40 3.34 0.71
CA GLY A 74 17.95 3.53 0.79
C GLY A 74 17.45 3.92 2.18
N GLY A 75 16.13 4.02 2.33
CA GLY A 75 15.45 4.38 3.58
C GLY A 75 15.38 3.27 4.63
N GLY A 76 15.49 2.02 4.20
CA GLY A 76 15.43 0.84 5.06
C GLY A 76 14.07 0.62 5.73
N PHE A 77 12.96 1.12 5.17
CA PHE A 77 11.61 0.84 5.65
C PHE A 77 11.22 -0.62 5.41
N ASP A 78 10.38 -1.17 6.27
CA ASP A 78 9.93 -2.56 6.21
C ASP A 78 8.77 -2.77 5.23
N ALA A 79 7.96 -1.73 5.02
CA ALA A 79 6.87 -1.70 4.06
C ALA A 79 6.66 -0.28 3.51
N ALA A 80 6.03 -0.17 2.35
CA ALA A 80 5.55 1.08 1.80
C ALA A 80 4.05 1.02 1.55
N ILE A 81 3.33 2.13 1.80
CA ILE A 81 1.94 2.32 1.44
C ILE A 81 1.91 3.44 0.41
N CYS A 82 1.60 3.10 -0.84
CA CYS A 82 1.61 4.02 -1.97
C CYS A 82 0.20 4.52 -2.27
N LEU A 83 -0.04 5.80 -2.06
CA LEU A 83 -1.33 6.45 -2.21
C LEU A 83 -1.32 7.40 -3.40
N GLY A 84 -2.25 7.23 -4.31
CA GLY A 84 -2.36 8.05 -5.52
C GLY A 84 -3.78 8.09 -6.04
N VAL A 85 -4.02 9.02 -6.95
CA VAL A 85 -5.32 9.15 -7.64
C VAL A 85 -5.04 9.39 -9.11
N ILE A 86 -5.64 8.58 -9.97
CA ILE A 86 -5.62 8.71 -11.42
C ILE A 86 -7.06 8.73 -11.89
N ILE A 87 -7.53 9.86 -12.37
CA ILE A 87 -8.88 10.02 -12.91
C ILE A 87 -8.80 10.07 -14.43
N ARG A 88 -9.73 9.38 -15.10
CA ARG A 88 -9.78 9.30 -16.56
C ARG A 88 -10.01 10.69 -17.16
N GLY A 89 -9.10 11.09 -18.02
CA GLY A 89 -9.22 12.29 -18.84
C GLY A 89 -9.64 11.97 -20.28
N GLY A 90 -9.64 12.99 -21.12
CA GLY A 90 -10.05 12.89 -22.54
C GLY A 90 -9.02 12.24 -23.48
N THR A 91 -7.90 11.77 -22.98
CA THR A 91 -6.81 11.15 -23.75
C THR A 91 -6.41 9.79 -23.18
N PRO A 92 -5.69 8.94 -23.97
CA PRO A 92 -5.22 7.63 -23.49
C PRO A 92 -4.18 7.69 -22.34
N HIS A 93 -3.83 8.87 -21.87
CA HIS A 93 -2.85 9.08 -20.78
C HIS A 93 -3.15 8.27 -19.51
N PHE A 94 -4.45 8.13 -19.19
CA PHE A 94 -4.92 7.36 -18.04
C PHE A 94 -4.39 5.91 -18.06
N GLU A 95 -4.54 5.21 -19.17
CA GLU A 95 -4.13 3.82 -19.33
C GLU A 95 -2.62 3.65 -19.14
N TYR A 96 -1.84 4.57 -19.74
CA TYR A 96 -0.38 4.53 -19.64
C TYR A 96 0.11 4.76 -18.21
N ILE A 97 -0.46 5.76 -17.52
CA ILE A 97 -0.07 6.04 -16.13
C ILE A 97 -0.52 4.92 -15.20
N ALA A 98 -1.75 4.43 -15.33
CA ALA A 98 -2.27 3.36 -14.49
C ALA A 98 -1.43 2.07 -14.64
N SER A 99 -1.08 1.68 -15.87
CA SER A 99 -0.24 0.52 -16.14
C SER A 99 1.17 0.72 -15.59
N ALA A 100 1.83 1.85 -15.93
CA ALA A 100 3.20 2.12 -15.49
C ALA A 100 3.35 2.12 -13.98
N VAL A 101 2.39 2.70 -13.25
CA VAL A 101 2.41 2.73 -11.77
C VAL A 101 2.19 1.34 -11.20
N THR A 102 1.25 0.58 -11.73
CA THR A 102 0.95 -0.79 -11.29
C THR A 102 2.15 -1.70 -11.50
N ASP A 103 2.72 -1.70 -12.71
CA ASP A 103 3.88 -2.51 -13.06
C ASP A 103 5.11 -2.09 -12.24
N GLY A 104 5.32 -0.78 -12.09
CA GLY A 104 6.42 -0.24 -11.32
C GLY A 104 6.36 -0.63 -9.84
N LEU A 105 5.23 -0.49 -9.19
CA LEU A 105 5.07 -0.86 -7.77
C LEU A 105 5.15 -2.38 -7.56
N THR A 106 4.59 -3.17 -8.48
CA THR A 106 4.74 -4.64 -8.46
C THR A 106 6.20 -5.04 -8.54
N ARG A 107 6.95 -4.43 -9.46
CA ARG A 107 8.39 -4.69 -9.61
C ARG A 107 9.17 -4.31 -8.36
N VAL A 108 8.92 -3.12 -7.80
CA VAL A 108 9.58 -2.68 -6.55
C VAL A 108 9.35 -3.67 -5.42
N GLN A 109 8.11 -4.16 -5.25
CA GLN A 109 7.79 -5.16 -4.23
C GLN A 109 8.59 -6.46 -4.41
N LEU A 110 8.71 -6.95 -5.64
CA LEU A 110 9.43 -8.19 -5.95
C LEU A 110 10.95 -8.00 -5.85
N ASP A 111 11.49 -6.90 -6.39
CA ASP A 111 12.93 -6.63 -6.40
C ASP A 111 13.48 -6.38 -4.98
N THR A 112 12.71 -5.69 -4.13
CA THR A 112 13.12 -5.41 -2.74
C THR A 112 12.74 -6.53 -1.77
N GLY A 113 11.82 -7.40 -2.14
CA GLY A 113 11.24 -8.41 -1.25
C GLY A 113 10.49 -7.79 -0.05
N ARG A 114 10.04 -6.53 -0.17
CA ARG A 114 9.32 -5.78 0.86
C ARG A 114 7.88 -5.52 0.43
N ALA A 115 6.97 -5.45 1.40
CA ALA A 115 5.56 -5.25 1.12
C ALA A 115 5.26 -3.84 0.58
N VAL A 116 4.42 -3.78 -0.45
CA VAL A 116 3.87 -2.54 -1.00
C VAL A 116 2.34 -2.58 -0.93
N GLY A 117 1.74 -1.68 -0.18
CA GLY A 117 0.30 -1.45 -0.18
C GLY A 117 -0.09 -0.57 -1.37
N PHE A 118 -0.91 -1.11 -2.26
CA PHE A 118 -1.37 -0.41 -3.46
C PHE A 118 -2.65 0.37 -3.17
N GLY A 119 -2.51 1.64 -2.81
CA GLY A 119 -3.62 2.58 -2.57
C GLY A 119 -3.77 3.61 -3.69
N VAL A 120 -3.50 3.22 -4.93
CA VAL A 120 -3.65 4.07 -6.11
C VAL A 120 -5.04 3.87 -6.70
N LEU A 121 -5.86 4.90 -6.60
CA LEU A 121 -7.19 4.92 -7.21
C LEU A 121 -7.08 5.12 -8.72
N THR A 122 -7.78 4.30 -9.48
CA THR A 122 -7.98 4.45 -10.92
C THR A 122 -9.49 4.52 -11.17
N THR A 123 -9.98 5.71 -11.46
CA THR A 123 -11.42 6.00 -11.51
C THR A 123 -11.79 6.72 -12.80
N ASP A 124 -13.02 6.57 -13.25
CA ASP A 124 -13.51 7.24 -14.44
C ASP A 124 -13.86 8.71 -14.18
N ASP A 125 -14.22 9.03 -12.93
CA ASP A 125 -14.59 10.38 -12.51
C ASP A 125 -14.16 10.65 -11.05
N GLU A 126 -14.34 11.90 -10.63
CA GLU A 126 -13.95 12.36 -9.29
C GLU A 126 -14.88 11.79 -8.20
N GLN A 127 -16.16 11.57 -8.49
CA GLN A 127 -17.10 11.01 -7.51
C GLN A 127 -16.69 9.59 -7.12
N GLN A 128 -16.26 8.77 -8.07
CA GLN A 128 -15.74 7.44 -7.80
C GLN A 128 -14.49 7.48 -6.91
N ALA A 129 -13.67 8.51 -7.04
CA ALA A 129 -12.50 8.70 -6.18
C ALA A 129 -12.89 9.10 -4.76
N LEU A 130 -13.84 10.02 -4.61
CA LEU A 130 -14.40 10.45 -3.32
C LEU A 130 -15.06 9.28 -2.56
N ASP A 131 -15.84 8.46 -3.27
CA ASP A 131 -16.50 7.28 -2.71
C ASP A 131 -15.51 6.25 -2.12
N ARG A 132 -14.25 6.28 -2.55
CA ARG A 132 -13.16 5.37 -2.13
C ARG A 132 -12.15 5.99 -1.19
N ALA A 133 -12.28 7.28 -0.92
CA ALA A 133 -11.30 8.04 -0.16
C ALA A 133 -11.34 7.79 1.36
N GLY A 134 -12.43 7.22 1.90
CA GLY A 134 -12.61 7.08 3.34
C GLY A 134 -12.95 8.40 4.04
N LEU A 135 -13.55 9.35 3.31
CA LEU A 135 -14.10 10.58 3.85
C LEU A 135 -15.43 10.30 4.57
N SER A 136 -15.95 11.31 5.29
CA SER A 136 -17.29 11.19 5.87
C SER A 136 -18.31 10.96 4.76
N GLY A 137 -19.02 9.84 4.82
CA GLY A 137 -19.98 9.42 3.81
C GLY A 137 -19.39 8.56 2.67
N SER A 138 -18.07 8.39 2.56
CA SER A 138 -17.50 7.45 1.60
C SER A 138 -17.86 6.01 1.96
N PRO A 139 -18.38 5.20 1.03
CA PRO A 139 -18.69 3.79 1.28
C PRO A 139 -17.44 2.91 1.47
N GLU A 140 -16.29 3.36 0.97
CA GLU A 140 -15.04 2.60 1.03
C GLU A 140 -13.89 3.46 1.58
N SER A 141 -12.86 2.83 2.12
CA SER A 141 -11.62 3.48 2.58
C SER A 141 -10.40 2.74 2.02
N LYS A 142 -10.00 3.10 0.81
CA LYS A 142 -8.88 2.43 0.12
C LYS A 142 -7.51 2.74 0.75
N GLY A 143 -7.37 3.85 1.46
CA GLY A 143 -6.19 4.13 2.27
C GLY A 143 -6.02 3.13 3.41
N ARG A 144 -7.11 2.82 4.12
CA ARG A 144 -7.15 1.78 5.15
C ARG A 144 -6.82 0.40 4.56
N GLU A 145 -7.52 0.01 3.50
CA GLU A 145 -7.33 -1.30 2.87
C GLU A 145 -5.89 -1.51 2.37
N ALA A 146 -5.28 -0.49 1.77
CA ALA A 146 -3.89 -0.54 1.32
C ALA A 146 -2.91 -0.69 2.50
N ALA A 147 -3.16 -0.02 3.61
CA ALA A 147 -2.36 -0.15 4.81
C ALA A 147 -2.50 -1.55 5.44
N GLU A 148 -3.72 -2.05 5.60
CA GLU A 148 -3.98 -3.41 6.09
C GLU A 148 -3.26 -4.46 5.24
N ALA A 149 -3.33 -4.35 3.91
CA ALA A 149 -2.66 -5.28 2.99
C ALA A 149 -1.13 -5.22 3.12
N ALA A 150 -0.54 -4.02 3.20
CA ALA A 150 0.89 -3.83 3.35
C ALA A 150 1.41 -4.43 4.67
N LEU A 151 0.75 -4.11 5.78
CA LEU A 151 1.14 -4.59 7.10
C LEU A 151 1.00 -6.11 7.22
N HIS A 152 -0.13 -6.65 6.77
CA HIS A 152 -0.35 -8.09 6.76
C HIS A 152 0.72 -8.83 5.94
N LEU A 153 1.03 -8.32 4.73
CA LEU A 153 2.08 -8.93 3.90
C LEU A 153 3.46 -8.79 4.52
N ALA A 154 3.79 -7.65 5.12
CA ALA A 154 5.10 -7.44 5.77
C ALA A 154 5.30 -8.42 6.93
N VAL A 155 4.29 -8.58 7.80
CA VAL A 155 4.32 -9.55 8.91
C VAL A 155 4.42 -10.98 8.39
N THR A 156 3.62 -11.33 7.37
CA THR A 156 3.63 -12.67 6.76
C THR A 156 4.98 -12.97 6.12
N ALA A 157 5.55 -12.03 5.34
CA ALA A 157 6.85 -12.21 4.71
C ALA A 157 7.99 -12.34 5.73
N ARG A 158 7.92 -11.59 6.85
CA ARG A 158 8.86 -11.72 7.98
C ARG A 158 8.77 -13.12 8.57
N ARG A 159 7.55 -13.61 8.80
CA ARG A 159 7.29 -14.95 9.33
C ARG A 159 7.82 -16.04 8.40
N ILE A 160 7.56 -15.96 7.10
CA ILE A 160 8.08 -16.90 6.10
C ILE A 160 9.61 -16.99 6.14
N ARG A 161 10.29 -15.84 6.27
CA ARG A 161 11.75 -15.80 6.33
C ARG A 161 12.31 -16.37 7.64
N SER A 162 11.64 -16.17 8.77
CA SER A 162 12.09 -16.62 10.09
C SER A 162 11.81 -18.09 10.35
N GLU A 163 10.69 -18.61 9.85
CA GLU A 163 10.29 -20.00 10.07
C GLU A 163 10.98 -20.98 9.10
N GLY A 164 11.57 -20.47 7.98
CA GLY A 164 12.36 -21.25 7.01
C GLY A 164 11.63 -22.49 6.50
N PRO A 165 12.36 -23.47 5.89
CA PRO A 165 11.76 -24.71 5.41
C PRO A 165 11.42 -25.73 6.52
N ALA A 166 11.40 -25.33 7.77
CA ALA A 166 10.89 -26.17 8.86
C ALA A 166 9.38 -26.32 8.76
N MET A 167 8.92 -26.89 7.64
CA MET A 167 7.59 -27.41 7.51
C MET A 167 7.47 -28.61 8.47
N ARG A 168 7.06 -28.36 9.70
CA ARG A 168 6.50 -29.40 10.54
C ARG A 168 5.16 -29.76 9.92
N LEU A 169 5.14 -30.83 9.13
CA LEU A 169 3.92 -31.56 8.86
C LEU A 169 3.29 -31.85 10.22
N VAL A 170 2.13 -31.26 10.50
CA VAL A 170 1.34 -31.63 11.67
C VAL A 170 0.91 -33.07 11.42
N PRO A 171 1.35 -34.06 12.22
CA PRO A 171 0.87 -35.42 12.06
C PRO A 171 -0.63 -35.41 12.40
N GLY A 172 -1.50 -35.72 11.42
CA GLY A 172 -2.91 -35.93 11.69
C GLY A 172 -3.92 -35.25 10.74
N ALA A 173 -3.52 -34.62 9.65
CA ALA A 173 -4.46 -34.27 8.58
C ALA A 173 -4.66 -35.50 7.68
N THR A 174 -5.52 -36.40 8.09
CA THR A 174 -6.12 -37.40 7.19
C THR A 174 -7.08 -36.70 6.25
N ALA A 175 -6.96 -37.01 4.96
CA ALA A 175 -7.77 -36.54 3.84
C ALA A 175 -9.26 -36.73 4.06
#